data_60dc6a1c30709599e729b261f8e10fd5
#
_entry.id   60dc6a1c30709599e729b261f8e10fd5
#
_cell.length_a   1.000
_cell.length_b   1.000
_cell.length_c   1.000
_cell.angle_alpha   90.00
_cell.angle_beta   90.00
_cell.angle_gamma   90.00
#
_symmetry.space_group_name_H-M   'P 1'
#
loop_
_entity.id
_entity.type
_entity.pdbx_description
1 polymer ?
#
loop_
_entity_poly.entity_id
_entity_poly.type
_entity_poly.pdbx_seq_one_letter_code
_entity_poly.pdbx_strand_id
1 'polypeptide(L)'
;MDKSKRKAIIAGNWKMNKTPKEAKELLNAITPLVKDAGCEVIACVPYVDLATALEATEGTNVKIGAENCHWAESGAFTGEISTGMLKEMGVEYVVLGHSERRQYFGETDETEIGRAHV
;
A
#
# COMPACT_ATOMS: atom_id res chain seq x y z
N MET A 1 -18.55 19.20 8.20
CA MET A 1 -17.57 19.03 7.12
C MET A 1 -18.27 19.13 5.77
N ASP A 2 -17.70 19.87 4.88
CA ASP A 2 -18.21 20.02 3.51
C ASP A 2 -17.83 18.80 2.66
N LYS A 3 -18.80 17.95 2.35
CA LYS A 3 -18.57 16.73 1.58
C LYS A 3 -18.14 16.99 0.13
N SER A 4 -18.43 18.17 -0.42
CA SER A 4 -18.03 18.51 -1.80
C SER A 4 -16.53 18.64 -1.96
N LYS A 5 -15.79 18.86 -0.87
CA LYS A 5 -14.33 18.97 -0.85
C LYS A 5 -13.61 17.63 -0.64
N ARG A 6 -14.37 16.57 -0.35
CA ARG A 6 -13.78 15.24 -0.18
C ARG A 6 -13.60 14.56 -1.53
N LYS A 7 -12.40 14.06 -1.75
CA LYS A 7 -12.11 13.21 -2.90
C LYS A 7 -12.34 11.76 -2.49
N ALA A 8 -13.13 11.04 -3.25
CA ALA A 8 -13.34 9.61 -3.02
C ALA A 8 -12.02 8.85 -3.27
N ILE A 9 -11.78 7.83 -2.46
CA ILE A 9 -10.60 6.97 -2.57
C ILE A 9 -11.07 5.56 -2.91
N ILE A 10 -10.51 4.99 -3.97
CA ILE A 10 -10.72 3.60 -4.36
C ILE A 10 -9.37 2.89 -4.18
N ALA A 11 -9.30 2.00 -3.21
CA ALA A 11 -8.07 1.25 -2.91
C ALA A 11 -8.29 -0.23 -3.18
N GLY A 12 -7.44 -0.81 -4.02
CA GLY A 12 -7.43 -2.25 -4.28
C GLY A 12 -6.40 -2.94 -3.41
N ASN A 13 -6.82 -3.93 -2.65
CA ASN A 13 -5.92 -4.76 -1.86
C ASN A 13 -5.60 -6.04 -2.65
N TRP A 14 -4.34 -6.18 -3.08
CA TRP A 14 -3.91 -7.33 -3.87
C TRP A 14 -3.71 -8.59 -3.03
N LYS A 15 -3.56 -8.42 -1.72
CA LYS A 15 -3.31 -9.54 -0.80
C LYS A 15 -2.02 -10.27 -1.19
N MET A 16 -1.98 -11.60 -1.08
CA MET A 16 -0.80 -12.39 -1.45
C MET A 16 -0.93 -12.84 -2.91
N ASN A 17 -0.91 -11.89 -3.82
CA ASN A 17 -1.03 -12.16 -5.26
C ASN A 17 -0.06 -11.29 -6.05
N LYS A 18 0.36 -11.79 -7.19
CA LYS A 18 1.18 -11.13 -8.19
C LYS A 18 2.67 -11.15 -7.88
N THR A 19 3.42 -11.57 -8.86
CA THR A 19 4.87 -11.40 -8.92
C THR A 19 5.18 -10.00 -9.47
N PRO A 20 6.42 -9.51 -9.38
CA PRO A 20 6.78 -8.22 -9.97
C PRO A 20 6.42 -8.10 -11.46
N LYS A 21 6.64 -9.16 -12.24
CA LYS A 21 6.28 -9.19 -13.65
C LYS A 21 4.77 -9.05 -13.85
N GLU A 22 3.97 -9.81 -13.11
CA GLU A 22 2.52 -9.75 -13.17
C GLU A 22 1.98 -8.39 -12.69
N ALA A 23 2.61 -7.82 -11.66
CA ALA A 23 2.27 -6.50 -11.15
C ALA A 23 2.47 -5.43 -12.22
N LYS A 24 3.59 -5.47 -12.92
CA LYS A 24 3.90 -4.54 -14.00
C LYS A 24 2.87 -4.65 -15.13
N GLU A 25 2.55 -5.86 -15.55
CA GLU A 25 1.56 -6.11 -16.61
C GLU A 25 0.18 -5.57 -16.23
N LEU A 26 -0.27 -5.86 -15.01
CA LEU A 26 -1.57 -5.40 -14.54
C LEU A 26 -1.64 -3.88 -14.43
N LEU A 27 -0.62 -3.25 -13.85
CA LEU A 27 -0.60 -1.80 -13.69
C LEU A 27 -0.50 -1.08 -15.03
N ASN A 28 0.27 -1.60 -15.97
CA ASN A 28 0.31 -1.05 -17.32
C ASN A 28 -1.05 -1.13 -18.02
N ALA A 29 -1.85 -2.14 -17.72
CA ALA A 29 -3.20 -2.28 -18.26
C ALA A 29 -4.21 -1.34 -17.57
N ILE A 30 -4.06 -1.11 -16.27
CA ILE A 30 -5.01 -0.32 -15.47
C ILE A 30 -4.79 1.19 -15.64
N THR A 31 -3.56 1.66 -15.64
CA THR A 31 -3.26 3.09 -15.59
C THR A 31 -3.94 3.91 -16.68
N PRO A 32 -3.99 3.46 -17.95
CA PRO A 32 -4.73 4.21 -18.97
C PRO A 32 -6.22 4.25 -18.74
N LEU A 33 -6.78 3.21 -18.12
CA LEU A 33 -8.22 3.08 -17.89
C LEU A 33 -8.73 4.04 -16.80
N VAL A 34 -7.87 4.44 -15.87
CA VAL A 34 -8.25 5.26 -14.71
C VAL A 34 -7.66 6.67 -14.75
N LYS A 35 -6.99 7.06 -15.82
CA LYS A 35 -6.29 8.35 -15.91
C LYS A 35 -7.21 9.55 -15.70
N ASP A 36 -8.47 9.45 -16.07
CA ASP A 36 -9.45 10.52 -15.93
C ASP A 36 -10.45 10.27 -14.79
N ALA A 37 -10.14 9.33 -13.88
CA ALA A 37 -11.02 9.04 -12.77
C ALA A 37 -11.18 10.25 -11.83
N GLY A 38 -12.40 10.50 -11.39
CA GLY A 38 -12.72 11.56 -10.44
C GLY A 38 -12.41 11.19 -9.00
N CYS A 39 -11.79 10.03 -8.76
CA CYS A 39 -11.41 9.55 -7.44
C CYS A 39 -9.92 9.28 -7.39
N GLU A 40 -9.37 9.18 -6.18
CA GLU A 40 -8.01 8.74 -5.98
C GLU A 40 -7.95 7.22 -6.09
N VAL A 41 -7.06 6.71 -6.93
CA VAL A 41 -6.90 5.26 -7.16
C VAL A 41 -5.60 4.81 -6.52
N ILE A 42 -5.71 3.81 -5.63
CA ILE A 42 -4.57 3.27 -4.87
C ILE A 42 -4.51 1.77 -5.10
N ALA A 43 -3.34 1.24 -5.42
CA ALA A 43 -3.09 -0.19 -5.46
C ALA A 43 -2.19 -0.56 -4.28
N CYS A 44 -2.70 -1.37 -3.36
CA CYS A 44 -1.95 -1.86 -2.21
C CYS A 44 -1.41 -3.24 -2.56
N VAL A 45 -0.08 -3.33 -2.67
CA VAL A 45 0.61 -4.49 -3.25
C VAL A 45 1.55 -5.15 -2.24
N PRO A 46 1.88 -6.45 -2.42
CA PRO A 46 2.90 -7.11 -1.60
C PRO A 46 4.24 -6.37 -1.64
N TYR A 47 5.02 -6.49 -0.58
CA TYR A 47 6.35 -5.84 -0.49
C TYR A 47 7.24 -6.11 -1.70
N VAL A 48 7.22 -7.34 -2.20
CA VAL A 48 8.06 -7.76 -3.33
C VAL A 48 7.73 -7.01 -4.63
N ASP A 49 6.52 -6.45 -4.71
CA ASP A 49 6.03 -5.75 -5.90
C ASP A 49 6.17 -4.22 -5.82
N LEU A 50 6.54 -3.68 -4.66
CA LEU A 50 6.53 -2.23 -4.43
C LEU A 50 7.41 -1.45 -5.42
N ALA A 51 8.66 -1.83 -5.56
CA ALA A 51 9.58 -1.11 -6.44
C ALA A 51 9.09 -1.13 -7.90
N THR A 52 8.67 -2.29 -8.37
CA THR A 52 8.14 -2.45 -9.72
C THR A 52 6.84 -1.66 -9.91
N ALA A 53 5.95 -1.69 -8.92
CA ALA A 53 4.68 -0.97 -8.97
C ALA A 53 4.89 0.54 -9.00
N LEU A 54 5.80 1.07 -8.19
CA LEU A 54 6.14 2.49 -8.18
C LEU A 54 6.70 2.94 -9.52
N GLU A 55 7.58 2.15 -10.12
CA GLU A 55 8.13 2.44 -11.45
C GLU A 55 7.05 2.40 -12.53
N ALA A 56 6.19 1.40 -12.51
CA ALA A 56 5.13 1.23 -13.51
C ALA A 56 4.06 2.33 -13.45
N THR A 57 3.89 2.97 -12.30
CA THR A 57 2.87 4.01 -12.11
C THR A 57 3.43 5.42 -12.09
N GLU A 58 4.74 5.58 -12.30
CA GLU A 58 5.38 6.89 -12.34
C GLU A 58 4.73 7.78 -13.39
N GLY A 59 4.40 9.00 -13.02
CA GLY A 59 3.74 9.95 -13.91
C GLY A 59 2.25 9.70 -14.14
N THR A 60 1.66 8.70 -13.50
CA THR A 60 0.23 8.40 -13.57
C THR A 60 -0.49 8.86 -12.31
N ASN A 61 -1.82 8.77 -12.31
CA ASN A 61 -2.62 9.10 -11.13
C ASN A 61 -2.87 7.92 -10.19
N VAL A 62 -2.25 6.77 -10.45
CA VAL A 62 -2.34 5.61 -9.57
C VAL A 62 -1.28 5.73 -8.48
N LYS A 63 -1.70 5.65 -7.23
CA LYS A 63 -0.82 5.65 -6.07
C LYS A 63 -0.58 4.22 -5.60
N ILE A 64 0.57 4.00 -4.97
CA ILE A 64 0.95 2.67 -4.50
C ILE A 64 0.97 2.67 -2.97
N GLY A 65 0.37 1.63 -2.40
CA GLY A 65 0.35 1.38 -0.98
C GLY A 65 0.99 0.05 -0.64
N ALA A 66 1.52 -0.06 0.57
CA ALA A 66 1.98 -1.32 1.13
C ALA A 66 0.83 -2.00 1.89
N GLU A 67 0.92 -3.30 2.04
CA GLU A 67 -0.13 -4.10 2.70
C GLU A 67 0.12 -4.28 4.20
N ASN A 68 1.25 -3.83 4.69
CA ASN A 68 1.63 -3.86 6.09
C ASN A 68 2.86 -2.99 6.33
N CYS A 69 3.18 -2.73 7.59
CA CYS A 69 4.46 -2.20 8.03
C CYS A 69 4.70 -2.58 9.49
N HIS A 70 5.97 -2.54 9.90
CA HIS A 70 6.31 -2.79 11.30
C HIS A 70 6.25 -1.47 12.09
N TRP A 71 6.14 -1.56 13.41
CA TRP A 71 6.05 -0.38 14.29
C TRP A 71 7.40 0.15 14.75
N ALA A 72 8.49 -0.62 14.62
CA ALA A 72 9.83 -0.15 14.94
C ALA A 72 10.52 0.40 13.69
N GLU A 73 11.37 1.39 13.86
CA GLU A 73 12.11 2.00 12.74
C GLU A 73 13.24 1.12 12.23
N SER A 74 13.83 0.31 13.11
CA SER A 74 14.91 -0.60 12.77
C SER A 74 15.08 -1.63 13.87
N GLY A 75 15.92 -2.62 13.67
CA GLY A 75 16.27 -3.57 14.71
C GLY A 75 16.20 -5.03 14.28
N ALA A 76 16.22 -5.88 15.29
CA ALA A 76 16.24 -7.34 15.11
C ALA A 76 14.84 -7.90 14.85
N PHE A 77 14.26 -7.49 13.73
CA PHE A 77 12.92 -7.89 13.30
C PHE A 77 12.99 -8.50 11.91
N THR A 78 13.64 -9.64 11.81
CA THR A 78 13.90 -10.30 10.54
C THR A 78 12.64 -10.46 9.69
N GLY A 79 12.67 -9.93 8.47
CA GLY A 79 11.56 -10.01 7.52
C GLY A 79 10.60 -8.82 7.58
N GLU A 80 10.72 -7.96 8.58
CA GLU A 80 9.82 -6.80 8.71
C GLU A 80 10.31 -5.59 7.92
N ILE A 81 9.38 -4.73 7.56
CA ILE A 81 9.63 -3.50 6.80
C ILE A 81 9.14 -2.31 7.61
N SER A 82 10.00 -1.31 7.78
CA SER A 82 9.66 -0.11 8.54
C SER A 82 8.96 0.94 7.67
N THR A 83 8.28 1.87 8.33
CA THR A 83 7.66 3.01 7.64
C THR A 83 8.70 3.89 6.96
N GLY A 84 9.89 4.05 7.56
CA GLY A 84 10.98 4.81 6.95
C GLY A 84 11.44 4.23 5.62
N MET A 85 11.55 2.90 5.54
CA MET A 85 11.88 2.21 4.29
C MET A 85 10.84 2.49 3.20
N LEU A 86 9.56 2.41 3.56
CA LEU A 86 8.46 2.65 2.63
C LEU A 86 8.42 4.11 2.17
N LYS A 87 8.62 5.04 3.09
CA LYS A 87 8.63 6.48 2.79
C LYS A 87 9.73 6.84 1.80
N GLU A 88 10.93 6.33 2.01
CA GLU A 88 12.06 6.59 1.11
C GLU A 88 11.78 6.06 -0.31
N MET A 89 11.10 4.94 -0.44
CA MET A 89 10.71 4.39 -1.73
C MET A 89 9.66 5.24 -2.45
N GLY A 90 8.93 6.09 -1.73
CA GLY A 90 7.83 6.87 -2.28
C GLY A 90 6.46 6.24 -2.09
N VAL A 91 6.35 5.27 -1.19
CA VAL A 91 5.06 4.67 -0.83
C VAL A 91 4.28 5.67 0.02
N GLU A 92 3.05 5.98 -0.39
CA GLU A 92 2.23 6.99 0.27
C GLU A 92 1.15 6.43 1.19
N TYR A 93 0.83 5.15 1.06
CA TYR A 93 -0.26 4.50 1.79
C TYR A 93 0.17 3.16 2.36
N VAL A 94 -0.42 2.80 3.50
CA VAL A 94 -0.19 1.49 4.13
C VAL A 94 -1.52 0.97 4.67
N VAL A 95 -1.83 -0.29 4.41
CA VAL A 95 -2.95 -0.98 5.04
C VAL A 95 -2.47 -1.48 6.40
N LEU A 96 -3.19 -1.14 7.46
CA LEU A 96 -2.88 -1.61 8.82
C LEU A 96 -4.04 -2.44 9.35
N GLY A 97 -3.71 -3.52 10.05
CA GLY A 97 -4.67 -4.31 10.79
C GLY A 97 -5.79 -4.91 9.95
N HIS A 98 -5.50 -5.29 8.74
CA HIS A 98 -6.48 -5.99 7.92
C HIS A 98 -6.98 -7.23 8.67
N SER A 99 -8.27 -7.57 8.51
CA SER A 99 -8.89 -8.68 9.23
C SER A 99 -8.12 -10.00 9.08
N GLU A 100 -7.54 -10.24 7.92
CA GLU A 100 -6.72 -11.43 7.67
C GLU A 100 -5.47 -11.44 8.56
N ARG A 101 -4.82 -10.29 8.76
CA ARG A 101 -3.65 -10.21 9.62
C ARG A 101 -4.01 -10.38 11.10
N ARG A 102 -5.16 -9.87 11.53
CA ARG A 102 -5.67 -10.10 12.89
C ARG A 102 -5.97 -11.58 13.12
N GLN A 103 -6.55 -12.23 12.12
CA GLN A 103 -6.93 -13.64 12.20
C GLN A 103 -5.74 -14.60 12.17
N TYR A 104 -4.78 -14.37 11.27
CA TYR A 104 -3.70 -15.31 10.99
C TYR A 104 -2.36 -14.96 11.63
N PHE A 105 -2.11 -13.69 11.93
CA PHE A 105 -0.80 -13.22 12.41
C PHE A 105 -0.85 -12.56 13.79
N GLY A 106 -1.96 -12.72 14.50
CA GLY A 106 -2.07 -12.28 15.89
C GLY A 106 -2.03 -10.78 16.10
N GLU A 107 -2.33 -9.98 15.09
CA GLU A 107 -2.35 -8.52 15.23
C GLU A 107 -3.56 -8.08 16.06
N THR A 108 -3.37 -7.07 16.87
CA THR A 108 -4.36 -6.54 17.82
C THR A 108 -4.48 -5.02 17.68
N ASP A 109 -5.48 -4.44 18.34
CA ASP A 109 -5.62 -2.98 18.38
C ASP A 109 -4.36 -2.30 18.89
N GLU A 110 -3.70 -2.88 19.89
CA GLU A 110 -2.48 -2.34 20.46
C GLU A 110 -1.34 -2.25 19.45
N THR A 111 -1.11 -3.31 18.67
CA THR A 111 -0.07 -3.30 17.64
C THR A 111 -0.39 -2.33 16.51
N GLU A 112 -1.67 -2.16 16.15
CA GLU A 112 -2.09 -1.20 15.13
C GLU A 112 -1.89 0.23 15.59
N ILE A 113 -2.26 0.54 16.81
CA ILE A 113 -2.08 1.87 17.39
C ILE A 113 -0.60 2.24 17.37
N GLY A 114 0.28 1.30 17.73
CA GLY A 114 1.72 1.50 17.66
C GLY A 114 2.19 1.87 16.27
N ARG A 115 1.67 1.20 15.24
CA ARG A 115 2.04 1.50 13.84
C ARG A 115 1.47 2.82 13.34
N ALA A 116 0.29 3.19 13.78
CA ALA A 116 -0.34 4.44 13.39
C ALA A 116 0.39 5.67 13.92
N HIS A 117 1.19 5.53 14.97
CA HIS A 117 1.96 6.62 15.58
C HIS A 117 3.40 6.75 15.07
N VAL A 118 3.79 5.95 14.13
CA VAL A 118 5.18 5.94 13.61
C VAL A 118 5.40 6.95 12.49
#